data_d81e4b2b6b524a01d903cab71ce83af2
#
_entry.id   d81e4b2b6b524a01d903cab71ce83af2
#
_cell.length_a   1.000
_cell.length_b   1.000
_cell.length_c   1.000
_cell.angle_alpha   90.00
_cell.angle_beta   90.00
_cell.angle_gamma   90.00
#
_symmetry.space_group_name_H-M   'P 1'
#
loop_
_entity.id
_entity.type
_entity.pdbx_description
1 polymer ?
#
loop_
_entity_poly.entity_id
_entity_poly.type
_entity_poly.pdbx_seq_one_letter_code
_entity_poly.pdbx_strand_id
1 'polypeptide(L)'
;RSRTYPNLIGNEAARGTEYQAFGGDRNNPNHVTILPFTRLIGGPMDYTPGIFQMDVTNGSHVNATIANQLALYVTMYSPLQMAADFPENYEKFADAFQFIKDVAVDWDESKYLEAEPGQYITVARKAKGSDKWFVGNVAGYTPFTSKISLDFLDAGKQYIATIYSDAKDADYIKNPQAYNIRKVIEIGRA
;
A
#
# COMPACT_ATOMS: atom_id res chain seq x y z
N ARG A 1 -13.64 13.78 16.88
CA ARG A 1 -14.26 12.55 17.43
C ARG A 1 -13.27 11.73 18.25
N SER A 2 -12.05 11.45 17.78
CA SER A 2 -11.05 10.63 18.48
C SER A 2 -10.65 11.17 19.87
N ARG A 3 -10.73 12.49 20.09
CA ARG A 3 -10.52 13.09 21.42
C ARG A 3 -11.68 12.82 22.38
N THR A 4 -12.89 12.70 21.86
CA THR A 4 -14.12 12.44 22.64
C THR A 4 -14.34 10.95 22.87
N TYR A 5 -13.93 10.13 21.89
CA TYR A 5 -14.09 8.68 21.91
C TYR A 5 -12.72 8.01 21.76
N PRO A 6 -11.99 7.80 22.86
CA PRO A 6 -10.62 7.27 22.82
C PRO A 6 -10.53 5.81 22.35
N ASN A 7 -11.65 5.12 22.25
CA ASN A 7 -11.77 3.77 21.69
C ASN A 7 -11.95 3.75 20.16
N LEU A 8 -11.94 4.90 19.49
CA LEU A 8 -11.99 4.98 18.04
C LEU A 8 -10.61 4.66 17.45
N ILE A 9 -10.49 3.50 16.80
CA ILE A 9 -9.22 3.01 16.22
C ILE A 9 -8.93 3.69 14.89
N GLY A 10 -9.96 3.86 14.05
CA GLY A 10 -9.87 4.51 12.76
C GLY A 10 -11.26 4.92 12.27
N ASN A 11 -11.32 5.67 11.21
CA ASN A 11 -12.57 5.95 10.51
C ASN A 11 -12.28 6.25 9.04
N GLU A 12 -13.28 6.11 8.21
CA GLU A 12 -13.21 6.36 6.78
C GLU A 12 -12.98 7.87 6.49
N ALA A 13 -13.99 8.69 6.63
CA ALA A 13 -14.01 10.16 6.46
C ALA A 13 -13.45 10.69 5.12
N ALA A 14 -13.05 9.82 4.20
CA ALA A 14 -12.69 10.08 2.82
C ALA A 14 -12.95 8.80 2.03
N ARG A 15 -12.99 8.88 0.70
CA ARG A 15 -13.28 7.72 -0.15
C ARG A 15 -12.20 6.65 -0.01
N GLY A 16 -12.60 5.43 0.31
CA GLY A 16 -11.78 4.23 0.27
C GLY A 16 -11.84 3.53 -1.10
N THR A 17 -11.19 2.37 -1.21
CA THR A 17 -11.15 1.60 -2.47
C THR A 17 -12.53 1.17 -2.94
N GLU A 18 -13.42 0.79 -2.02
CA GLU A 18 -14.79 0.35 -2.32
C GLU A 18 -15.62 1.40 -3.06
N TYR A 19 -15.24 2.67 -2.99
CA TYR A 19 -15.95 3.74 -3.70
C TYR A 19 -15.94 3.56 -5.22
N GLN A 20 -14.96 2.84 -5.75
CA GLN A 20 -14.87 2.50 -7.17
C GLN A 20 -15.97 1.51 -7.60
N ALA A 21 -16.45 0.68 -6.67
CA ALA A 21 -17.56 -0.24 -6.93
C ALA A 21 -18.90 0.45 -7.19
N PHE A 22 -19.03 1.75 -6.85
CA PHE A 22 -20.26 2.53 -7.11
C PHE A 22 -20.34 3.10 -8.54
N GLY A 23 -19.39 2.77 -9.39
CA GLY A 23 -19.33 3.19 -10.79
C GLY A 23 -18.74 4.58 -11.02
N GLY A 24 -18.29 4.81 -12.24
CA GLY A 24 -17.61 6.02 -12.65
C GLY A 24 -16.16 6.13 -12.13
N ASP A 25 -15.47 7.17 -12.55
CA ASP A 25 -14.10 7.47 -12.10
C ASP A 25 -14.14 8.24 -10.76
N ARG A 26 -14.53 7.54 -9.70
CA ARG A 26 -14.70 8.15 -8.38
C ARG A 26 -13.43 8.23 -7.57
N ASN A 27 -12.48 7.29 -7.79
CA ASN A 27 -11.16 7.31 -7.20
C ASN A 27 -10.13 7.15 -8.31
N ASN A 28 -9.57 8.25 -8.76
CA ASN A 28 -8.45 8.20 -9.70
C ASN A 28 -7.15 7.74 -9.01
N PRO A 29 -6.15 7.25 -9.75
CA PRO A 29 -4.88 6.81 -9.17
C PRO A 29 -4.15 7.84 -8.31
N ASN A 30 -4.36 9.14 -8.54
CA ASN A 30 -3.73 10.18 -7.72
C ASN A 30 -4.35 10.31 -6.32
N HIS A 31 -5.55 9.78 -6.09
CA HIS A 31 -6.22 9.87 -4.80
C HIS A 31 -5.38 9.29 -3.66
N VAL A 32 -4.76 8.13 -3.89
CA VAL A 32 -3.94 7.43 -2.89
C VAL A 32 -2.62 8.14 -2.59
N THR A 33 -2.17 9.04 -3.45
CA THR A 33 -0.98 9.87 -3.25
C THR A 33 -1.29 11.23 -2.60
N ILE A 34 -2.58 11.56 -2.42
CA ILE A 34 -3.05 12.78 -1.75
C ILE A 34 -3.42 12.50 -0.28
N LEU A 35 -4.07 11.36 -0.01
CA LEU A 35 -4.58 11.02 1.32
C LEU A 35 -3.52 11.03 2.43
N PRO A 36 -2.27 10.57 2.24
CA PRO A 36 -1.23 10.64 3.25
C PRO A 36 -0.91 12.06 3.74
N PHE A 37 -1.10 13.08 2.87
CA PHE A 37 -0.80 14.48 3.16
C PHE A 37 -2.02 15.29 3.61
N THR A 38 -3.18 14.70 3.59
CA THR A 38 -4.45 15.39 3.89
C THR A 38 -5.23 14.62 4.96
N ARG A 39 -5.94 13.55 4.56
CA ARG A 39 -6.82 12.81 5.46
C ARG A 39 -6.06 12.13 6.61
N LEU A 40 -4.90 11.53 6.34
CA LEU A 40 -4.12 10.81 7.35
C LEU A 40 -3.44 11.72 8.37
N ILE A 41 -3.33 13.04 8.13
CA ILE A 41 -2.89 14.01 9.12
C ILE A 41 -3.88 14.07 10.31
N GLY A 42 -5.15 13.78 10.07
CA GLY A 42 -6.19 13.72 11.09
C GLY A 42 -6.25 12.41 11.90
N GLY A 43 -5.39 11.44 11.59
CA GLY A 43 -5.35 10.12 12.24
C GLY A 43 -5.58 8.96 11.28
N PRO A 44 -5.63 7.72 11.78
CA PRO A 44 -5.79 6.50 11.00
C PRO A 44 -7.03 6.51 10.10
N MET A 45 -6.90 5.96 8.91
CA MET A 45 -7.99 5.86 7.95
C MET A 45 -8.30 4.40 7.62
N ASP A 46 -9.58 4.05 7.59
CA ASP A 46 -10.06 2.83 6.99
C ASP A 46 -10.18 3.07 5.47
N TYR A 47 -9.18 2.58 4.72
CA TYR A 47 -9.10 2.77 3.26
C TYR A 47 -9.61 1.57 2.47
N THR A 48 -9.72 0.39 3.09
CA THR A 48 -10.14 -0.86 2.43
C THR A 48 -9.22 -1.28 1.26
N PRO A 49 -7.89 -1.46 1.48
CA PRO A 49 -6.98 -1.93 0.45
C PRO A 49 -7.11 -3.43 0.22
N GLY A 50 -6.41 -3.94 -0.79
CA GLY A 50 -6.22 -5.39 -1.00
C GLY A 50 -7.20 -6.00 -1.99
N ILE A 51 -7.84 -5.23 -2.84
CA ILE A 51 -8.66 -5.77 -3.93
C ILE A 51 -7.73 -6.28 -5.04
N PHE A 52 -7.83 -7.56 -5.38
CA PHE A 52 -7.09 -8.23 -6.46
C PHE A 52 -7.96 -8.47 -7.69
N GLN A 53 -9.27 -8.61 -7.49
CA GLN A 53 -10.25 -8.66 -8.58
C GLN A 53 -10.62 -7.23 -8.98
N MET A 54 -9.91 -6.68 -9.98
CA MET A 54 -10.05 -5.28 -10.37
C MET A 54 -11.38 -4.97 -11.09
N ASP A 55 -11.92 -5.93 -11.83
CA ASP A 55 -13.22 -5.78 -12.48
C ASP A 55 -14.34 -6.16 -11.52
N VAL A 56 -15.28 -5.25 -11.33
CA VAL A 56 -16.44 -5.43 -10.44
C VAL A 56 -17.67 -5.83 -11.26
N THR A 57 -18.54 -6.64 -10.67
CA THR A 57 -19.70 -7.25 -11.36
C THR A 57 -20.67 -6.26 -12.01
N ASN A 58 -20.70 -5.01 -11.57
CA ASN A 58 -21.53 -3.94 -12.15
C ASN A 58 -20.86 -3.18 -13.32
N GLY A 59 -19.71 -3.67 -13.83
CA GLY A 59 -18.95 -3.01 -14.87
C GLY A 59 -18.01 -1.90 -14.39
N SER A 60 -17.89 -1.69 -13.07
CA SER A 60 -16.89 -0.80 -12.51
C SER A 60 -15.51 -1.47 -12.49
N HIS A 61 -14.47 -0.64 -12.40
CA HIS A 61 -13.07 -1.10 -12.36
C HIS A 61 -12.33 -0.41 -11.22
N VAL A 62 -11.47 -1.16 -10.52
CA VAL A 62 -10.56 -0.62 -9.50
C VAL A 62 -9.30 -0.12 -10.21
N ASN A 63 -9.07 1.19 -10.20
CA ASN A 63 -7.96 1.85 -10.88
C ASN A 63 -6.62 1.66 -10.14
N ALA A 64 -6.17 0.43 -10.06
CA ALA A 64 -4.95 0.02 -9.36
C ALA A 64 -4.36 -1.25 -9.99
N THR A 65 -3.14 -1.60 -9.59
CA THR A 65 -2.54 -2.92 -9.82
C THR A 65 -2.49 -3.72 -8.51
N ILE A 66 -2.25 -5.03 -8.58
CA ILE A 66 -2.02 -5.83 -7.36
C ILE A 66 -0.86 -5.26 -6.55
N ALA A 67 0.27 -4.92 -7.17
CA ALA A 67 1.41 -4.35 -6.45
C ALA A 67 1.08 -3.00 -5.79
N ASN A 68 0.28 -2.15 -6.45
CA ASN A 68 -0.23 -0.92 -5.87
C ASN A 68 -1.10 -1.20 -4.63
N GLN A 69 -2.05 -2.16 -4.73
CA GLN A 69 -2.91 -2.54 -3.60
C GLN A 69 -2.09 -3.04 -2.41
N LEU A 70 -1.02 -3.80 -2.63
CA LEU A 70 -0.13 -4.23 -1.56
C LEU A 70 0.62 -3.06 -0.91
N ALA A 71 1.12 -2.11 -1.72
CA ALA A 71 1.85 -0.95 -1.21
C ALA A 71 0.98 -0.04 -0.32
N LEU A 72 -0.34 -0.02 -0.53
CA LEU A 72 -1.27 0.76 0.28
C LEU A 72 -1.29 0.34 1.75
N TYR A 73 -1.00 -0.91 2.08
CA TYR A 73 -0.89 -1.36 3.48
C TYR A 73 0.24 -0.66 4.24
N VAL A 74 1.24 -0.15 3.52
CA VAL A 74 2.35 0.60 4.12
C VAL A 74 2.11 2.11 4.06
N THR A 75 1.58 2.63 2.95
CA THR A 75 1.40 4.07 2.75
C THR A 75 0.15 4.61 3.46
N MET A 76 -0.91 3.82 3.56
CA MET A 76 -2.16 4.17 4.25
C MET A 76 -2.13 3.65 5.68
N TYR A 77 -1.73 4.50 6.63
CA TYR A 77 -1.65 4.09 8.03
C TYR A 77 -3.05 3.80 8.61
N SER A 78 -3.20 2.59 9.11
CA SER A 78 -4.30 2.20 9.98
C SER A 78 -3.86 1.05 10.89
N PRO A 79 -4.20 1.06 12.19
CA PRO A 79 -3.96 -0.08 13.08
C PRO A 79 -4.94 -1.24 12.85
N LEU A 80 -5.98 -1.01 12.06
CA LEU A 80 -6.92 -2.02 11.57
C LEU A 80 -6.96 -1.94 10.04
N GLN A 81 -6.32 -2.91 9.39
CA GLN A 81 -6.29 -3.02 7.93
C GLN A 81 -7.32 -4.05 7.46
N MET A 82 -8.05 -3.71 6.40
CA MET A 82 -8.97 -4.62 5.75
C MET A 82 -8.25 -5.47 4.70
N ALA A 83 -8.80 -6.64 4.39
CA ALA A 83 -8.51 -7.43 3.20
C ALA A 83 -9.81 -7.45 2.38
N ALA A 84 -9.94 -6.49 1.47
CA ALA A 84 -11.23 -6.06 0.92
C ALA A 84 -11.71 -6.87 -0.30
N ASP A 85 -11.20 -8.10 -0.46
CA ASP A 85 -11.60 -8.99 -1.56
C ASP A 85 -12.16 -10.31 -1.03
N PHE A 86 -12.72 -11.12 -1.92
CA PHE A 86 -13.22 -12.46 -1.58
C PHE A 86 -12.07 -13.47 -1.43
N PRO A 87 -12.20 -14.47 -0.53
CA PRO A 87 -11.20 -15.51 -0.35
C PRO A 87 -10.78 -16.19 -1.66
N GLU A 88 -11.72 -16.46 -2.55
CA GLU A 88 -11.50 -17.12 -3.84
C GLU A 88 -10.59 -16.29 -4.77
N ASN A 89 -10.60 -14.97 -4.63
CA ASN A 89 -9.72 -14.09 -5.39
C ASN A 89 -8.30 -14.11 -4.82
N TYR A 90 -8.15 -14.17 -3.50
CA TYR A 90 -6.84 -14.33 -2.87
C TYR A 90 -6.20 -15.69 -3.14
N GLU A 91 -7.00 -16.76 -3.26
CA GLU A 91 -6.50 -18.09 -3.62
C GLU A 91 -5.82 -18.12 -5.00
N LYS A 92 -6.31 -17.32 -5.95
CA LYS A 92 -5.70 -17.18 -7.29
C LYS A 92 -4.32 -16.53 -7.26
N PHE A 93 -4.04 -15.71 -6.25
CA PHE A 93 -2.81 -14.92 -6.08
C PHE A 93 -2.24 -15.13 -4.67
N ALA A 94 -2.17 -16.39 -4.23
CA ALA A 94 -1.79 -16.75 -2.87
C ALA A 94 -0.39 -16.25 -2.46
N ASP A 95 0.52 -16.14 -3.41
CA ASP A 95 1.87 -15.62 -3.24
C ASP A 95 1.88 -14.10 -3.01
N ALA A 96 1.05 -13.33 -3.72
CA ALA A 96 0.85 -11.91 -3.46
C ALA A 96 0.09 -11.69 -2.14
N PHE A 97 -0.92 -12.52 -1.84
CA PHE A 97 -1.67 -12.47 -0.58
C PHE A 97 -0.77 -12.74 0.64
N GLN A 98 0.35 -13.45 0.47
CA GLN A 98 1.32 -13.64 1.54
C GLN A 98 1.83 -12.32 2.11
N PHE A 99 1.97 -11.27 1.28
CA PHE A 99 2.33 -9.94 1.78
C PHE A 99 1.30 -9.40 2.78
N ILE A 100 0.00 -9.53 2.47
CA ILE A 100 -1.08 -9.04 3.36
C ILE A 100 -1.05 -9.78 4.70
N LYS A 101 -0.71 -11.07 4.71
CA LYS A 101 -0.55 -11.85 5.94
C LYS A 101 0.68 -11.47 6.75
N ASP A 102 1.73 -10.98 6.11
CA ASP A 102 3.03 -10.69 6.73
C ASP A 102 3.18 -9.22 7.15
N VAL A 103 2.46 -8.29 6.51
CA VAL A 103 2.60 -6.87 6.78
C VAL A 103 2.12 -6.51 8.18
N ALA A 104 2.91 -5.68 8.87
CA ALA A 104 2.54 -5.17 10.18
C ALA A 104 1.47 -4.06 10.08
N VAL A 105 0.72 -3.86 11.14
CA VAL A 105 -0.29 -2.79 11.28
C VAL A 105 0.07 -1.77 12.36
N ASP A 106 1.11 -2.05 13.15
CA ASP A 106 1.63 -1.14 14.20
C ASP A 106 3.14 -0.95 14.00
N TRP A 107 3.63 0.29 14.18
CA TRP A 107 4.93 0.72 13.75
C TRP A 107 5.70 1.45 14.84
N ASP A 108 6.98 1.09 15.05
CA ASP A 108 7.89 1.82 15.92
C ASP A 108 8.46 3.06 15.22
N GLU A 109 8.67 2.99 13.90
CA GLU A 109 9.27 4.08 13.15
C GLU A 109 8.63 4.18 11.75
N SER A 110 8.53 5.41 11.24
CA SER A 110 8.07 5.70 9.89
C SER A 110 8.94 6.77 9.25
N LYS A 111 9.45 6.49 8.04
CA LYS A 111 10.27 7.43 7.26
C LYS A 111 9.60 7.68 5.91
N TYR A 112 9.35 8.93 5.62
CA TYR A 112 8.86 9.39 4.31
C TYR A 112 10.10 9.69 3.46
N LEU A 113 10.42 8.80 2.53
CA LEU A 113 11.67 8.83 1.79
C LEU A 113 11.60 9.75 0.57
N GLU A 114 10.51 9.66 -0.17
CA GLU A 114 10.23 10.47 -1.35
C GLU A 114 8.74 10.75 -1.42
N ALA A 115 8.36 11.98 -1.78
CA ALA A 115 6.96 12.33 -1.90
C ALA A 115 6.72 13.58 -2.73
N GLU A 116 5.69 13.52 -3.59
CA GLU A 116 5.08 14.65 -4.24
C GLU A 116 3.56 14.47 -4.20
N PRO A 117 2.83 15.25 -3.39
CA PRO A 117 1.40 15.09 -3.23
C PRO A 117 0.66 15.09 -4.56
N GLY A 118 -0.18 14.08 -4.78
CA GLY A 118 -0.92 13.89 -6.03
C GLY A 118 -0.12 13.18 -7.12
N GLN A 119 1.15 12.87 -6.92
CA GLN A 119 1.98 12.19 -7.90
C GLN A 119 2.53 10.86 -7.40
N TYR A 120 3.28 10.86 -6.30
CA TYR A 120 3.88 9.65 -5.73
C TYR A 120 4.19 9.80 -4.24
N ILE A 121 4.39 8.66 -3.59
CA ILE A 121 4.86 8.57 -2.21
C ILE A 121 5.63 7.28 -1.98
N THR A 122 6.76 7.36 -1.28
CA THR A 122 7.54 6.23 -0.79
C THR A 122 7.73 6.35 0.72
N VAL A 123 7.27 5.34 1.44
CA VAL A 123 7.34 5.28 2.91
C VAL A 123 8.01 3.99 3.34
N ALA A 124 8.97 4.07 4.27
CA ALA A 124 9.51 2.93 4.99
C ALA A 124 9.00 2.93 6.42
N ARG A 125 8.55 1.78 6.92
CA ARG A 125 8.03 1.62 8.29
C ARG A 125 8.64 0.41 8.97
N LYS A 126 9.09 0.60 10.21
CA LYS A 126 9.59 -0.48 11.06
C LYS A 126 8.44 -1.08 11.86
N ALA A 127 8.26 -2.39 11.75
CA ALA A 127 7.25 -3.09 12.52
C ALA A 127 7.54 -3.02 14.02
N LYS A 128 6.51 -2.78 14.83
CA LYS A 128 6.62 -2.64 16.27
C LYS A 128 7.21 -3.86 16.94
N GLY A 129 8.23 -3.63 17.77
CA GLY A 129 8.93 -4.69 18.51
C GLY A 129 9.71 -5.66 17.62
N SER A 130 10.11 -5.25 16.41
CA SER A 130 10.76 -6.10 15.42
C SER A 130 11.86 -5.35 14.65
N ASP A 131 12.79 -6.10 14.04
CA ASP A 131 13.77 -5.56 13.10
C ASP A 131 13.27 -5.54 11.65
N LYS A 132 12.01 -5.92 11.41
CA LYS A 132 11.42 -5.96 10.06
C LYS A 132 11.03 -4.57 9.59
N TRP A 133 11.40 -4.24 8.36
CA TRP A 133 10.99 -3.04 7.67
C TRP A 133 10.08 -3.38 6.49
N PHE A 134 9.12 -2.50 6.25
CA PHE A 134 8.21 -2.57 5.11
C PHE A 134 8.32 -1.26 4.34
N VAL A 135 8.47 -1.35 3.03
CA VAL A 135 8.55 -0.18 2.14
C VAL A 135 7.37 -0.23 1.18
N GLY A 136 6.57 0.82 1.17
CA GLY A 136 5.49 1.03 0.20
C GLY A 136 5.87 2.16 -0.75
N ASN A 137 5.76 1.91 -2.05
CA ASN A 137 5.93 2.90 -3.11
C ASN A 137 4.67 2.91 -3.96
N VAL A 138 4.03 4.07 -4.06
CA VAL A 138 2.78 4.27 -4.82
C VAL A 138 2.93 5.49 -5.72
N ALA A 139 2.58 5.32 -6.99
CA ALA A 139 2.46 6.40 -7.96
C ALA A 139 0.99 6.58 -8.37
N GLY A 140 0.67 7.80 -8.81
CA GLY A 140 -0.61 8.11 -9.44
C GLY A 140 -0.62 7.76 -10.94
N TYR A 141 -1.21 8.61 -11.76
CA TYR A 141 -1.27 8.40 -13.23
C TYR A 141 0.11 8.39 -13.90
N THR A 142 1.06 9.18 -13.37
CA THR A 142 2.39 9.29 -13.98
C THR A 142 3.31 8.24 -13.38
N PRO A 143 3.92 7.35 -14.18
CA PRO A 143 4.92 6.42 -13.70
C PRO A 143 6.07 7.14 -13.01
N PHE A 144 6.54 6.59 -11.90
CA PHE A 144 7.65 7.13 -11.13
C PHE A 144 8.70 6.06 -10.86
N THR A 145 9.96 6.42 -11.04
CA THR A 145 11.10 5.57 -10.66
C THR A 145 11.67 6.05 -9.35
N SER A 146 11.44 5.29 -8.29
CA SER A 146 11.99 5.56 -6.97
C SER A 146 13.46 5.16 -6.88
N LYS A 147 14.27 6.00 -6.24
CA LYS A 147 15.67 5.72 -5.95
C LYS A 147 15.96 6.04 -4.49
N ILE A 148 15.67 5.07 -3.64
CA ILE A 148 15.75 5.25 -2.19
C ILE A 148 17.09 4.77 -1.61
N SER A 149 17.57 5.49 -0.60
CA SER A 149 18.64 5.00 0.27
C SER A 149 18.06 4.00 1.28
N LEU A 150 18.83 2.97 1.60
CA LEU A 150 18.50 1.97 2.62
C LEU A 150 19.25 2.25 3.95
N ASP A 151 19.62 3.50 4.21
CA ASP A 151 20.33 3.95 5.41
C ASP A 151 19.50 3.83 6.72
N PHE A 152 18.23 3.51 6.61
CA PHE A 152 17.38 3.16 7.73
C PHE A 152 17.59 1.72 8.23
N LEU A 153 18.27 0.88 7.47
CA LEU A 153 18.65 -0.47 7.91
C LEU A 153 19.89 -0.43 8.82
N ASP A 154 19.95 -1.33 9.79
CA ASP A 154 21.09 -1.40 10.71
C ASP A 154 22.38 -1.65 9.94
N ALA A 155 23.40 -0.82 10.17
CA ALA A 155 24.68 -0.91 9.48
C ALA A 155 25.33 -2.29 9.67
N GLY A 156 25.77 -2.89 8.56
CA GLY A 156 26.45 -4.19 8.54
C GLY A 156 25.53 -5.41 8.71
N LYS A 157 24.25 -5.23 9.02
CA LYS A 157 23.30 -6.35 9.03
C LYS A 157 22.90 -6.74 7.60
N GLN A 158 22.70 -8.02 7.37
CA GLN A 158 22.11 -8.55 6.16
C GLN A 158 20.60 -8.66 6.30
N TYR A 159 19.89 -8.22 5.28
CA TYR A 159 18.45 -8.31 5.16
C TYR A 159 18.08 -9.06 3.89
N ILE A 160 17.02 -9.86 3.94
CA ILE A 160 16.39 -10.43 2.75
C ILE A 160 15.20 -9.54 2.42
N ALA A 161 15.30 -8.81 1.33
CA ALA A 161 14.20 -8.02 0.81
C ALA A 161 13.35 -8.87 -0.15
N THR A 162 12.07 -9.07 0.17
CA THR A 162 11.09 -9.63 -0.77
C THR A 162 10.37 -8.46 -1.44
N ILE A 163 10.51 -8.34 -2.75
CA ILE A 163 10.02 -7.22 -3.53
C ILE A 163 8.82 -7.69 -4.36
N TYR A 164 7.67 -7.09 -4.10
CA TYR A 164 6.44 -7.21 -4.88
C TYR A 164 6.35 -5.98 -5.77
N SER A 165 6.33 -6.13 -7.07
CA SER A 165 6.34 -5.01 -8.01
C SER A 165 5.47 -5.30 -9.21
N ASP A 166 5.02 -4.26 -9.89
CA ASP A 166 4.40 -4.39 -11.19
C ASP A 166 5.32 -5.15 -12.15
N ALA A 167 4.74 -6.00 -12.99
CA ALA A 167 5.44 -6.57 -14.14
C ALA A 167 5.65 -5.50 -15.21
N LYS A 168 6.55 -5.76 -16.15
CA LYS A 168 6.91 -4.80 -17.21
C LYS A 168 5.71 -4.38 -18.07
N ASP A 169 4.74 -5.27 -18.21
CA ASP A 169 3.52 -5.11 -19.01
C ASP A 169 2.29 -4.83 -18.13
N ALA A 170 2.48 -4.53 -16.84
CA ALA A 170 1.40 -4.16 -15.96
C ALA A 170 0.79 -2.81 -16.39
N ASP A 171 -0.52 -2.75 -16.37
CA ASP A 171 -1.30 -1.55 -16.69
C ASP A 171 -2.58 -1.61 -15.86
N TYR A 172 -2.89 -0.55 -15.14
CA TYR A 172 -4.00 -0.55 -14.19
C TYR A 172 -5.39 -0.71 -14.83
N ILE A 173 -5.50 -0.61 -16.16
CA ILE A 173 -6.74 -0.88 -16.93
C ILE A 173 -6.66 -2.21 -17.67
N LYS A 174 -5.55 -2.45 -18.41
CA LYS A 174 -5.47 -3.55 -19.37
C LYS A 174 -4.89 -4.82 -18.77
N ASN A 175 -3.97 -4.69 -17.81
CA ASN A 175 -3.26 -5.81 -17.20
C ASN A 175 -2.94 -5.55 -15.71
N PRO A 176 -3.97 -5.29 -14.88
CA PRO A 176 -3.77 -4.85 -13.50
C PRO A 176 -3.24 -5.93 -12.56
N GLN A 177 -3.35 -7.19 -12.97
CA GLN A 177 -2.94 -8.36 -12.18
C GLN A 177 -1.53 -8.86 -12.52
N ALA A 178 -0.78 -8.15 -13.39
CA ALA A 178 0.58 -8.51 -13.73
C ALA A 178 1.57 -7.98 -12.69
N TYR A 179 2.22 -8.89 -11.97
CA TYR A 179 3.22 -8.54 -10.96
C TYR A 179 4.40 -9.52 -10.97
N ASN A 180 5.48 -9.14 -10.29
CA ASN A 180 6.65 -9.97 -10.05
C ASN A 180 6.95 -10.03 -8.55
N ILE A 181 7.43 -11.18 -8.09
CA ILE A 181 7.99 -11.35 -6.75
C ILE A 181 9.44 -11.78 -6.88
N ARG A 182 10.34 -11.04 -6.25
CA ARG A 182 11.77 -11.38 -6.23
C ARG A 182 12.36 -11.21 -4.85
N LYS A 183 13.39 -11.96 -4.54
CA LYS A 183 14.16 -11.82 -3.30
C LYS A 183 15.57 -11.35 -3.62
N VAL A 184 16.06 -10.39 -2.85
CA VAL A 184 17.42 -9.87 -2.95
C VAL A 184 18.03 -9.78 -1.56
N ILE A 185 19.38 -9.85 -1.50
CA ILE A 185 20.11 -9.62 -0.25
C ILE A 185 20.55 -8.16 -0.26
N GLU A 186 20.19 -7.45 0.80
CA GLU A 186 20.60 -6.07 1.05
C GLU A 186 21.45 -6.00 2.31
N ILE A 187 22.41 -5.07 2.35
CA ILE A 187 23.26 -4.83 3.52
C ILE A 187 23.04 -3.39 3.98
N GLY A 188 22.69 -3.23 5.25
CA GLY A 188 22.56 -1.91 5.87
C GLY A 188 23.88 -1.14 5.76
N ARG A 189 23.83 0.12 5.37
CA ARG A 189 24.97 1.02 5.21
C ARG A 189 24.99 2.04 6.32
N ALA A 190 26.20 2.39 6.78
CA ALA A 190 26.40 3.48 7.71
C ALA A 190 26.37 4.84 6.99
#